data_23483381e7c5eefb6e860d70ff563530
#
_entry.id   23483381e7c5eefb6e860d70ff563530
#
_cell.length_a   1.000
_cell.length_b   1.000
_cell.length_c   1.000
_cell.angle_alpha   90.00
_cell.angle_beta   90.00
_cell.angle_gamma   90.00
#
_symmetry.space_group_name_H-M   'P 1'
#
loop_
_entity.id
_entity.type
_entity.pdbx_description
1 polymer ?
#
loop_
_entity_poly.entity_id
_entity_poly.type
_entity_poly.pdbx_seq_one_letter_code
_entity_poly.pdbx_strand_id
1 'polypeptide(L)'
;MENVNFHVDEGEFIYIIGKVGAGKSSLLKTMYCELDIESADCANVLDHNLLTIKRRQIPQLRKGIGIIFQDFQLLHDRTVYDNLRFVLRATGWRDKVSVDDRINEVLDAVGMSDAINKMPHQLSGGEQQRIAISRALLNTPKIIIADEPTGNLDVETASNIVSLLKSISQKGTAVIMSTHNIPMIDKYPGIVYSCQNGTLEEQDIDKMSM
;
A
#
# COMPACT_ATOMS: atom_id res chain seq x y z
N MET A 1 10.99 -16.90 4.34
CA MET A 1 11.20 -16.92 2.88
C MET A 1 12.70 -16.92 2.64
N GLU A 2 13.14 -17.60 1.62
CA GLU A 2 14.56 -17.71 1.27
C GLU A 2 14.77 -17.31 -0.19
N ASN A 3 15.97 -16.86 -0.54
CA ASN A 3 16.34 -16.49 -1.91
C ASN A 3 15.39 -15.47 -2.58
N VAL A 4 14.96 -14.47 -1.84
CA VAL A 4 14.13 -13.40 -2.36
C VAL A 4 15.01 -12.44 -3.17
N ASN A 5 14.76 -12.37 -4.48
CA ASN A 5 15.33 -11.34 -5.34
C ASN A 5 14.20 -10.44 -5.87
N PHE A 6 14.24 -9.17 -5.49
CA PHE A 6 13.14 -8.26 -5.71
C PHE A 6 13.65 -6.84 -5.89
N HIS A 7 13.26 -6.21 -6.99
CA HIS A 7 13.60 -4.82 -7.28
C HIS A 7 12.36 -4.04 -7.68
N VAL A 8 12.33 -2.75 -7.33
CA VAL A 8 11.19 -1.87 -7.61
C VAL A 8 11.71 -0.47 -7.97
N ASP A 9 11.37 0.00 -9.16
CA ASP A 9 11.63 1.35 -9.62
C ASP A 9 10.43 2.30 -9.41
N GLU A 10 10.70 3.60 -9.50
CA GLU A 10 9.65 4.63 -9.37
C GLU A 10 8.56 4.43 -10.45
N GLY A 11 7.30 4.53 -10.04
CA GLY A 11 6.16 4.41 -10.93
C GLY A 11 5.81 2.98 -11.36
N GLU A 12 6.56 1.97 -10.94
CA GLU A 12 6.22 0.59 -11.22
C GLU A 12 4.97 0.14 -10.44
N PHE A 13 4.23 -0.77 -11.06
CA PHE A 13 3.11 -1.46 -10.43
C PHE A 13 3.40 -2.95 -10.35
N ILE A 14 3.58 -3.44 -9.15
CA ILE A 14 4.03 -4.80 -8.88
C ILE A 14 2.94 -5.59 -8.16
N TYR A 15 2.68 -6.79 -8.66
CA TYR A 15 1.83 -7.77 -8.01
C TYR A 15 2.68 -8.84 -7.33
N ILE A 16 2.35 -9.15 -6.09
CA ILE A 16 2.86 -10.32 -5.38
C ILE A 16 1.71 -11.31 -5.26
N ILE A 17 1.77 -12.40 -6.01
CA ILE A 17 0.75 -13.45 -6.04
C ILE A 17 1.20 -14.68 -5.26
N GLY A 18 0.26 -15.53 -4.90
CA GLY A 18 0.53 -16.80 -4.22
C GLY A 18 -0.59 -17.20 -3.28
N LYS A 19 -0.58 -18.46 -2.87
CA LYS A 19 -1.59 -19.02 -1.96
C LYS A 19 -1.59 -18.31 -0.61
N VAL A 20 -2.69 -18.43 0.13
CA VAL A 20 -2.75 -18.01 1.54
C VAL A 20 -1.67 -18.75 2.33
N GLY A 21 -0.92 -18.05 3.16
CA GLY A 21 0.19 -18.61 3.92
C GLY A 21 1.52 -18.72 3.16
N ALA A 22 1.61 -18.33 1.89
CA ALA A 22 2.87 -18.38 1.11
C ALA A 22 3.95 -17.38 1.56
N GLY A 23 3.62 -16.43 2.45
CA GLY A 23 4.58 -15.45 2.97
C GLY A 23 4.47 -14.05 2.36
N LYS A 24 3.48 -13.78 1.50
CA LYS A 24 3.26 -12.45 0.87
C LYS A 24 3.24 -11.31 1.89
N SER A 25 2.35 -11.40 2.88
CA SER A 25 2.24 -10.38 3.93
C SER A 25 3.51 -10.26 4.78
N SER A 26 4.22 -11.37 5.02
CA SER A 26 5.50 -11.34 5.75
C SER A 26 6.56 -10.59 4.96
N LEU A 27 6.66 -10.82 3.65
CA LEU A 27 7.56 -10.06 2.77
C LEU A 27 7.22 -8.56 2.80
N LEU A 28 5.94 -8.19 2.63
CA LEU A 28 5.53 -6.80 2.69
C LEU A 28 5.89 -6.15 4.04
N LYS A 29 5.71 -6.87 5.15
CA LYS A 29 6.02 -6.40 6.51
C LYS A 29 7.51 -6.17 6.76
N THR A 30 8.40 -6.90 6.10
CA THR A 30 9.84 -6.62 6.19
C THR A 30 10.20 -5.27 5.54
N MET A 31 9.52 -4.87 4.46
CA MET A 31 9.84 -3.63 3.74
C MET A 31 9.64 -2.37 4.58
N TYR A 32 8.73 -2.41 5.56
CA TYR A 32 8.52 -1.28 6.49
C TYR A 32 8.93 -1.61 7.94
N CYS A 33 9.81 -2.60 8.12
CA CYS A 33 10.39 -2.99 9.41
C CYS A 33 9.34 -3.34 10.49
N GLU A 34 8.26 -4.03 10.14
CA GLU A 34 7.37 -4.69 11.12
C GLU A 34 7.89 -6.09 11.44
N LEU A 35 8.56 -6.76 10.47
CA LEU A 35 9.31 -7.98 10.66
C LEU A 35 10.78 -7.74 10.33
N ASP A 36 11.65 -8.38 11.09
CA ASP A 36 13.10 -8.34 10.87
C ASP A 36 13.51 -9.28 9.73
N ILE A 37 14.62 -8.95 9.06
CA ILE A 37 15.28 -9.80 8.08
C ILE A 37 16.40 -10.55 8.80
N GLU A 38 16.40 -11.88 8.75
CA GLU A 38 17.42 -12.70 9.42
C GLU A 38 18.78 -12.57 8.73
N SER A 39 18.79 -12.64 7.40
CA SER A 39 20.00 -12.48 6.57
C SER A 39 19.64 -12.06 5.15
N ALA A 40 20.48 -11.25 4.53
CA ALA A 40 20.43 -10.93 3.10
C ALA A 40 21.77 -10.34 2.66
N ASP A 41 22.10 -10.50 1.39
CA ASP A 41 23.26 -9.84 0.77
C ASP A 41 23.01 -8.33 0.65
N CYS A 42 21.76 -7.95 0.32
CA CYS A 42 21.33 -6.58 0.21
C CYS A 42 19.84 -6.48 0.58
N ALA A 43 19.47 -5.48 1.38
CA ALA A 43 18.07 -5.19 1.70
C ALA A 43 17.90 -3.67 1.90
N ASN A 44 17.57 -2.98 0.82
CA ASN A 44 17.38 -1.54 0.82
C ASN A 44 15.93 -1.18 0.48
N VAL A 45 15.36 -0.24 1.22
CA VAL A 45 14.07 0.36 0.89
C VAL A 45 14.23 1.87 0.97
N LEU A 46 13.97 2.56 -0.12
CA LEU A 46 14.30 3.96 -0.29
C LEU A 46 15.80 4.17 0.02
N ASP A 47 16.13 5.15 0.84
CA ASP A 47 17.51 5.47 1.23
C ASP A 47 17.98 4.72 2.50
N HIS A 48 17.28 3.63 2.88
CA HIS A 48 17.54 2.92 4.12
C HIS A 48 17.97 1.46 3.86
N ASN A 49 19.11 1.06 4.44
CA ASN A 49 19.51 -0.33 4.51
C ASN A 49 18.82 -1.00 5.71
N LEU A 50 17.93 -1.95 5.45
CA LEU A 50 17.10 -2.60 6.46
C LEU A 50 17.92 -3.51 7.41
N LEU A 51 19.10 -4.00 6.99
CA LEU A 51 19.96 -4.83 7.84
C LEU A 51 20.66 -4.03 8.94
N THR A 52 20.81 -2.72 8.76
CA THR A 52 21.54 -1.84 9.68
C THR A 52 20.69 -0.70 10.25
N ILE A 53 19.43 -0.60 9.83
CA ILE A 53 18.51 0.46 10.24
C ILE A 53 18.33 0.44 11.77
N LYS A 54 18.45 1.61 12.39
CA LYS A 54 18.22 1.74 13.82
C LYS A 54 16.74 2.06 14.10
N ARG A 55 16.20 1.60 15.23
CA ARG A 55 14.79 1.84 15.63
C ARG A 55 14.36 3.31 15.48
N ARG A 56 15.25 4.26 15.79
CA ARG A 56 14.97 5.70 15.65
C ARG A 56 14.79 6.18 14.21
N GLN A 57 15.25 5.42 13.20
CA GLN A 57 15.15 5.73 11.78
C GLN A 57 13.90 5.13 11.13
N ILE A 58 13.30 4.08 11.72
CA ILE A 58 12.10 3.42 11.20
C ILE A 58 10.92 4.39 10.98
N PRO A 59 10.63 5.35 11.86
CA PRO A 59 9.57 6.34 11.61
C PRO A 59 9.82 7.18 10.36
N GLN A 60 11.08 7.49 10.04
CA GLN A 60 11.42 8.24 8.84
C GLN A 60 11.25 7.39 7.57
N LEU A 61 11.67 6.12 7.59
CA LEU A 61 11.40 5.16 6.52
C LEU A 61 9.88 5.05 6.29
N ARG A 62 9.10 4.77 7.33
CA ARG A 62 7.64 4.60 7.24
C ARG A 62 6.92 5.85 6.76
N LYS A 63 7.47 7.03 6.96
CA LYS A 63 6.92 8.29 6.43
C LYS A 63 6.98 8.35 4.90
N GLY A 64 7.98 7.71 4.28
CA GLY A 64 8.13 7.60 2.83
C GLY A 64 7.30 6.46 2.20
N ILE A 65 6.59 5.68 3.02
CA ILE A 65 5.82 4.50 2.59
C ILE A 65 4.34 4.70 2.94
N GLY A 66 3.46 4.56 1.97
CA GLY A 66 2.02 4.43 2.19
C GLY A 66 1.65 2.98 2.43
N ILE A 67 0.95 2.66 3.53
CA ILE A 67 0.54 1.29 3.83
C ILE A 67 -0.98 1.19 3.75
N ILE A 68 -1.47 0.21 2.99
CA ILE A 68 -2.88 -0.11 2.80
C ILE A 68 -3.11 -1.55 3.27
N PHE A 69 -4.01 -1.72 4.22
CA PHE A 69 -4.35 -3.02 4.82
C PHE A 69 -5.65 -3.58 4.26
N GLN A 70 -5.81 -4.89 4.31
CA GLN A 70 -7.01 -5.59 3.86
C GLN A 70 -8.27 -5.18 4.65
N ASP A 71 -8.14 -4.89 5.94
CA ASP A 71 -9.22 -4.56 6.88
C ASP A 71 -9.36 -3.05 7.12
N PHE A 72 -8.87 -2.23 6.18
CA PHE A 72 -8.89 -0.77 6.17
C PHE A 72 -8.15 -0.10 7.36
N GLN A 73 -8.22 -0.66 8.55
CA GLN A 73 -7.64 -0.15 9.82
C GLN A 73 -7.94 1.34 10.06
N LEU A 74 -9.19 1.73 9.89
CA LEU A 74 -9.67 3.06 10.25
C LEU A 74 -10.03 3.10 11.74
N LEU A 75 -9.78 4.24 12.38
CA LEU A 75 -10.21 4.49 13.75
C LEU A 75 -11.73 4.71 13.77
N HIS A 76 -12.47 3.77 14.34
CA HIS A 76 -13.93 3.72 14.28
C HIS A 76 -14.63 4.79 15.13
N ASP A 77 -13.94 5.33 16.12
CA ASP A 77 -14.39 6.38 17.04
C ASP A 77 -14.16 7.82 16.51
N ARG A 78 -13.69 7.94 15.26
CA ARG A 78 -13.29 9.20 14.65
C ARG A 78 -13.85 9.36 13.25
N THR A 79 -14.09 10.63 12.87
CA THR A 79 -14.45 10.98 11.49
C THR A 79 -13.33 10.68 10.51
N VAL A 80 -13.63 10.71 9.21
CA VAL A 80 -12.62 10.64 8.14
C VAL A 80 -11.56 11.73 8.34
N TYR A 81 -11.97 12.96 8.57
CA TYR A 81 -11.06 14.07 8.85
C TYR A 81 -10.10 13.75 10.01
N ASP A 82 -10.62 13.29 11.15
CA ASP A 82 -9.79 13.00 12.32
C ASP A 82 -8.87 11.78 12.13
N ASN A 83 -9.30 10.78 11.33
CA ASN A 83 -8.44 9.68 10.92
C ASN A 83 -7.21 10.18 10.13
N LEU A 84 -7.42 11.06 9.15
CA LEU A 84 -6.33 11.61 8.32
C LEU A 84 -5.46 12.59 9.10
N ARG A 85 -6.09 13.49 9.86
CA ARG A 85 -5.40 14.46 10.71
C ARG A 85 -4.51 13.78 11.74
N PHE A 86 -4.94 12.64 12.31
CA PHE A 86 -4.15 11.88 13.27
C PHE A 86 -2.80 11.48 12.68
N VAL A 87 -2.78 10.95 11.45
CA VAL A 87 -1.55 10.55 10.77
C VAL A 87 -0.65 11.76 10.49
N LEU A 88 -1.18 12.86 9.97
CA LEU A 88 -0.40 14.07 9.71
C LEU A 88 0.24 14.62 11.00
N ARG A 89 -0.50 14.65 12.10
CA ARG A 89 0.03 15.06 13.40
C ARG A 89 1.13 14.14 13.90
N ALA A 90 0.95 12.83 13.76
CA ALA A 90 1.95 11.82 14.13
C ALA A 90 3.24 11.93 13.31
N THR A 91 3.11 12.35 12.04
CA THR A 91 4.25 12.52 11.12
C THR A 91 4.87 13.93 11.12
N GLY A 92 4.43 14.80 12.06
CA GLY A 92 5.10 16.07 12.35
C GLY A 92 4.47 17.31 11.74
N TRP A 93 3.33 17.21 11.05
CA TRP A 93 2.60 18.39 10.57
C TRP A 93 2.00 19.16 11.74
N ARG A 94 2.25 20.47 11.80
CA ARG A 94 1.82 21.32 12.94
C ARG A 94 0.87 22.42 12.51
N ASP A 95 1.09 23.01 11.35
CA ASP A 95 0.25 24.08 10.83
C ASP A 95 -1.14 23.56 10.46
N LYS A 96 -2.18 24.27 10.92
CA LYS A 96 -3.57 23.83 10.72
C LYS A 96 -3.97 23.95 9.25
N VAL A 97 -3.61 25.06 8.60
CA VAL A 97 -4.00 25.34 7.21
C VAL A 97 -3.41 24.27 6.29
N SER A 98 -2.11 24.01 6.40
CA SER A 98 -1.43 22.97 5.60
C SER A 98 -2.01 21.57 5.84
N VAL A 99 -2.45 21.26 7.07
CA VAL A 99 -3.11 19.99 7.40
C VAL A 99 -4.48 19.89 6.71
N ASP A 100 -5.28 20.95 6.79
CA ASP A 100 -6.62 20.98 6.20
C ASP A 100 -6.53 20.90 4.66
N ASP A 101 -5.62 21.67 4.05
CA ASP A 101 -5.37 21.65 2.60
C ASP A 101 -4.94 20.27 2.12
N ARG A 102 -4.01 19.62 2.85
CA ARG A 102 -3.52 18.27 2.49
C ARG A 102 -4.61 17.21 2.62
N ILE A 103 -5.45 17.29 3.64
CA ILE A 103 -6.60 16.37 3.80
C ILE A 103 -7.57 16.53 2.62
N ASN A 104 -7.92 17.75 2.26
CA ASN A 104 -8.82 18.01 1.12
C ASN A 104 -8.22 17.49 -0.19
N GLU A 105 -6.92 17.73 -0.44
CA GLU A 105 -6.22 17.27 -1.63
C GLU A 105 -6.26 15.74 -1.78
N VAL A 106 -5.95 15.00 -0.70
CA VAL A 106 -5.95 13.53 -0.80
C VAL A 106 -7.35 12.94 -0.87
N LEU A 107 -8.36 13.58 -0.27
CA LEU A 107 -9.75 13.17 -0.39
C LEU A 107 -10.28 13.40 -1.81
N ASP A 108 -9.94 14.53 -2.41
CA ASP A 108 -10.27 14.82 -3.80
C ASP A 108 -9.62 13.81 -4.75
N ALA A 109 -8.35 13.51 -4.55
CA ALA A 109 -7.60 12.54 -5.37
C ALA A 109 -8.22 11.13 -5.38
N VAL A 110 -8.96 10.75 -4.34
CA VAL A 110 -9.66 9.46 -4.26
C VAL A 110 -11.18 9.57 -4.48
N GLY A 111 -11.70 10.78 -4.79
CA GLY A 111 -13.12 11.04 -5.02
C GLY A 111 -14.00 10.91 -3.76
N MET A 112 -13.48 11.34 -2.59
CA MET A 112 -14.15 11.20 -1.29
C MET A 112 -14.30 12.52 -0.51
N SER A 113 -14.28 13.66 -1.18
CA SER A 113 -14.37 14.99 -0.56
C SER A 113 -15.63 15.17 0.30
N ASP A 114 -16.76 14.63 -0.14
CA ASP A 114 -18.05 14.71 0.58
C ASP A 114 -18.11 13.84 1.85
N ALA A 115 -17.13 12.94 2.01
CA ALA A 115 -17.08 12.01 3.14
C ALA A 115 -16.30 12.52 4.36
N ILE A 116 -15.73 13.72 4.29
CA ILE A 116 -14.79 14.26 5.29
C ILE A 116 -15.31 14.22 6.73
N ASN A 117 -16.61 14.45 6.94
CA ASN A 117 -17.25 14.45 8.24
C ASN A 117 -17.93 13.13 8.61
N LYS A 118 -17.92 12.12 7.70
CA LYS A 118 -18.52 10.82 7.98
C LYS A 118 -17.65 9.99 8.95
N MET A 119 -18.33 9.13 9.70
CA MET A 119 -17.69 8.09 10.51
C MET A 119 -17.45 6.84 9.64
N PRO A 120 -16.44 5.99 9.93
CA PRO A 120 -16.17 4.77 9.15
C PRO A 120 -17.39 3.86 8.97
N HIS A 121 -18.23 3.70 10.00
CA HIS A 121 -19.44 2.88 9.93
C HIS A 121 -20.54 3.41 8.99
N GLN A 122 -20.42 4.67 8.53
CA GLN A 122 -21.32 5.28 7.56
C GLN A 122 -20.83 5.11 6.11
N LEU A 123 -19.70 4.43 5.92
CA LEU A 123 -19.05 4.20 4.64
C LEU A 123 -19.21 2.75 4.20
N SER A 124 -19.45 2.53 2.90
CA SER A 124 -19.32 1.21 2.28
C SER A 124 -17.87 0.70 2.35
N GLY A 125 -17.64 -0.59 2.14
CA GLY A 125 -16.30 -1.16 2.11
C GLY A 125 -15.38 -0.49 1.08
N GLY A 126 -15.90 -0.20 -0.11
CA GLY A 126 -15.15 0.51 -1.15
C GLY A 126 -14.80 1.95 -0.78
N GLU A 127 -15.73 2.67 -0.11
CA GLU A 127 -15.46 4.01 0.41
C GLU A 127 -14.41 3.97 1.53
N GLN A 128 -14.49 3.00 2.46
CA GLN A 128 -13.49 2.82 3.52
C GLN A 128 -12.10 2.54 2.91
N GLN A 129 -12.04 1.74 1.85
CA GLN A 129 -10.78 1.48 1.15
C GLN A 129 -10.23 2.74 0.47
N ARG A 130 -11.06 3.57 -0.15
CA ARG A 130 -10.64 4.87 -0.69
C ARG A 130 -10.08 5.78 0.41
N ILE A 131 -10.69 5.79 1.60
CA ILE A 131 -10.15 6.54 2.75
C ILE A 131 -8.83 5.93 3.24
N ALA A 132 -8.67 4.62 3.25
CA ALA A 132 -7.39 3.99 3.56
C ALA A 132 -6.30 4.36 2.54
N ILE A 133 -6.64 4.47 1.24
CA ILE A 133 -5.73 4.96 0.20
C ILE A 133 -5.40 6.45 0.42
N SER A 134 -6.39 7.31 0.71
CA SER A 134 -6.12 8.73 0.99
C SER A 134 -5.19 8.90 2.18
N ARG A 135 -5.37 8.08 3.22
CA ARG A 135 -4.46 8.03 4.38
C ARG A 135 -3.03 7.65 3.98
N ALA A 136 -2.86 6.67 3.09
CA ALA A 136 -1.56 6.25 2.59
C ALA A 136 -0.86 7.38 1.79
N LEU A 137 -1.62 8.23 1.10
CA LEU A 137 -1.10 9.33 0.28
C LEU A 137 -0.67 10.58 1.07
N LEU A 138 -1.03 10.71 2.36
CA LEU A 138 -0.86 11.94 3.15
C LEU A 138 0.55 12.52 3.15
N ASN A 139 1.58 11.68 3.26
CA ASN A 139 2.98 12.13 3.30
C ASN A 139 3.67 12.09 1.93
N THR A 140 2.92 12.07 0.83
CA THR A 140 3.47 11.99 -0.53
C THR A 140 4.47 10.83 -0.66
N PRO A 141 4.03 9.58 -0.42
CA PRO A 141 4.93 8.44 -0.35
C PRO A 141 5.58 8.17 -1.70
N LYS A 142 6.80 7.65 -1.68
CA LYS A 142 7.49 7.14 -2.87
C LYS A 142 7.05 5.72 -3.22
N ILE A 143 6.59 4.96 -2.21
CA ILE A 143 6.12 3.58 -2.36
C ILE A 143 4.80 3.42 -1.63
N ILE A 144 3.84 2.73 -2.25
CA ILE A 144 2.63 2.22 -1.59
C ILE A 144 2.75 0.70 -1.50
N ILE A 145 2.57 0.18 -0.29
CA ILE A 145 2.50 -1.25 0.00
C ILE A 145 1.05 -1.59 0.35
N ALA A 146 0.40 -2.40 -0.48
CA ALA A 146 -1.00 -2.78 -0.33
C ALA A 146 -1.14 -4.29 -0.11
N ASP A 147 -1.52 -4.70 1.09
CA ASP A 147 -1.71 -6.12 1.43
C ASP A 147 -3.17 -6.50 1.22
N GLU A 148 -3.44 -7.24 0.14
CA GLU A 148 -4.76 -7.69 -0.30
C GLU A 148 -5.86 -6.59 -0.27
N PRO A 149 -5.63 -5.41 -0.87
CA PRO A 149 -6.49 -4.23 -0.70
C PRO A 149 -7.90 -4.39 -1.28
N THR A 150 -8.16 -5.47 -1.98
CA THR A 150 -9.45 -5.78 -2.64
C THR A 150 -10.12 -7.02 -2.09
N GLY A 151 -9.53 -7.69 -1.10
CA GLY A 151 -9.97 -9.00 -0.62
C GLY A 151 -11.39 -9.03 -0.02
N ASN A 152 -11.88 -7.90 0.48
CA ASN A 152 -13.20 -7.75 1.11
C ASN A 152 -14.20 -6.99 0.23
N LEU A 153 -13.93 -6.83 -1.07
CA LEU A 153 -14.72 -6.01 -1.99
C LEU A 153 -15.36 -6.87 -3.10
N ASP A 154 -16.50 -6.44 -3.61
CA ASP A 154 -17.06 -7.00 -4.84
C ASP A 154 -16.17 -6.70 -6.06
N VAL A 155 -16.38 -7.44 -7.15
CA VAL A 155 -15.52 -7.39 -8.33
C VAL A 155 -15.44 -5.99 -8.97
N GLU A 156 -16.55 -5.26 -9.03
CA GLU A 156 -16.62 -3.94 -9.63
C GLU A 156 -15.86 -2.92 -8.76
N THR A 157 -16.14 -2.92 -7.47
CA THR A 157 -15.45 -2.08 -6.49
C THR A 157 -13.95 -2.39 -6.45
N ALA A 158 -13.57 -3.68 -6.44
CA ALA A 158 -12.18 -4.12 -6.50
C ALA A 158 -11.46 -3.58 -7.76
N SER A 159 -12.12 -3.66 -8.93
CA SER A 159 -11.61 -3.10 -10.19
C SER A 159 -11.35 -1.59 -10.08
N ASN A 160 -12.28 -0.85 -9.48
CA ASN A 160 -12.13 0.59 -9.28
C ASN A 160 -10.97 0.94 -8.34
N ILE A 161 -10.73 0.15 -7.30
CA ILE A 161 -9.58 0.32 -6.38
C ILE A 161 -8.26 0.05 -7.09
N VAL A 162 -8.16 -1.03 -7.87
CA VAL A 162 -6.93 -1.32 -8.64
C VAL A 162 -6.67 -0.24 -9.68
N SER A 163 -7.71 0.24 -10.39
CA SER A 163 -7.61 1.36 -11.32
C SER A 163 -7.07 2.62 -10.64
N LEU A 164 -7.57 2.96 -9.45
CA LEU A 164 -7.08 4.09 -8.67
C LEU A 164 -5.59 3.92 -8.29
N LEU A 165 -5.20 2.76 -7.77
CA LEU A 165 -3.80 2.48 -7.44
C LEU A 165 -2.90 2.54 -8.68
N LYS A 166 -3.38 2.04 -9.83
CA LYS A 166 -2.65 2.14 -11.10
C LYS A 166 -2.46 3.59 -11.55
N SER A 167 -3.50 4.43 -11.40
CA SER A 167 -3.38 5.86 -11.70
C SER A 167 -2.36 6.59 -10.79
N ILE A 168 -2.21 6.12 -9.54
CA ILE A 168 -1.22 6.65 -8.61
C ILE A 168 0.19 6.23 -9.05
N SER A 169 0.38 4.98 -9.49
CA SER A 169 1.69 4.53 -9.96
C SER A 169 2.13 5.30 -11.20
N GLN A 170 1.22 5.58 -12.13
CA GLN A 170 1.51 6.38 -13.33
C GLN A 170 1.95 7.83 -13.03
N LYS A 171 1.71 8.31 -11.80
CA LYS A 171 2.19 9.62 -11.33
C LYS A 171 3.56 9.55 -10.63
N GLY A 172 4.23 8.39 -10.66
CA GLY A 172 5.59 8.20 -10.16
C GLY A 172 5.69 7.51 -8.79
N THR A 173 4.59 7.22 -8.10
CA THR A 173 4.63 6.43 -6.85
C THR A 173 4.70 4.94 -7.18
N ALA A 174 5.72 4.22 -6.74
CA ALA A 174 5.75 2.76 -6.89
C ALA A 174 4.61 2.11 -6.08
N VAL A 175 3.95 1.09 -6.63
CA VAL A 175 2.88 0.36 -5.96
C VAL A 175 3.22 -1.13 -5.93
N ILE A 176 3.27 -1.70 -4.73
CA ILE A 176 3.44 -3.13 -4.49
C ILE A 176 2.16 -3.66 -3.87
N MET A 177 1.46 -4.54 -4.59
CA MET A 177 0.16 -5.06 -4.18
C MET A 177 0.20 -6.58 -4.07
N SER A 178 -0.08 -7.12 -2.88
CA SER A 178 -0.38 -8.56 -2.78
C SER A 178 -1.80 -8.84 -3.23
N THR A 179 -2.01 -9.93 -3.96
CA THR A 179 -3.34 -10.37 -4.37
C THR A 179 -3.37 -11.86 -4.70
N HIS A 180 -4.54 -12.47 -4.60
CA HIS A 180 -4.85 -13.79 -5.14
C HIS A 180 -5.83 -13.71 -6.34
N ASN A 181 -6.21 -12.50 -6.76
CA ASN A 181 -7.16 -12.25 -7.84
C ASN A 181 -6.43 -12.08 -9.18
N ILE A 182 -6.12 -13.19 -9.85
CA ILE A 182 -5.41 -13.22 -11.13
C ILE A 182 -6.14 -12.42 -12.24
N PRO A 183 -7.48 -12.51 -12.43
CA PRO A 183 -8.18 -11.70 -13.44
C PRO A 183 -7.96 -10.18 -13.35
N MET A 184 -7.60 -9.66 -12.18
CA MET A 184 -7.26 -8.24 -12.04
C MET A 184 -5.93 -7.88 -12.71
N ILE A 185 -5.00 -8.83 -12.77
CA ILE A 185 -3.68 -8.65 -13.40
C ILE A 185 -3.83 -8.50 -14.92
N ASP A 186 -4.68 -9.33 -15.52
CA ASP A 186 -4.96 -9.26 -16.97
C ASP A 186 -5.58 -7.90 -17.35
N LYS A 187 -6.48 -7.39 -16.50
CA LYS A 187 -7.14 -6.11 -16.72
C LYS A 187 -6.23 -4.90 -16.47
N TYR A 188 -5.35 -4.99 -15.50
CA TYR A 188 -4.43 -3.94 -15.09
C TYR A 188 -2.98 -4.47 -15.07
N PRO A 189 -2.31 -4.57 -16.22
CA PRO A 189 -0.98 -5.17 -16.32
C PRO A 189 0.06 -4.50 -15.43
N GLY A 190 0.96 -5.32 -14.88
CA GLY A 190 2.09 -4.90 -14.04
C GLY A 190 3.12 -6.01 -13.96
N ILE A 191 4.22 -5.79 -13.27
CA ILE A 191 5.23 -6.81 -13.00
C ILE A 191 4.65 -7.79 -11.98
N VAL A 192 4.81 -9.09 -12.21
CA VAL A 192 4.23 -10.13 -11.36
C VAL A 192 5.32 -10.97 -10.72
N TYR A 193 5.28 -11.07 -9.40
CA TYR A 193 6.12 -11.99 -8.63
C TYR A 193 5.24 -13.06 -7.99
N SER A 194 5.59 -14.34 -8.19
CA SER A 194 4.93 -15.47 -7.54
C SER A 194 5.66 -15.87 -6.27
N CYS A 195 4.92 -15.89 -5.17
CA CYS A 195 5.39 -16.36 -3.88
C CYS A 195 4.95 -17.82 -3.69
N GLN A 196 5.90 -18.75 -3.81
CA GLN A 196 5.65 -20.21 -3.69
C GLN A 196 6.78 -20.89 -2.92
N ASN A 197 6.44 -21.84 -2.06
CA ASN A 197 7.40 -22.65 -1.30
C ASN A 197 8.49 -21.86 -0.57
N GLY A 198 8.17 -20.62 -0.15
CA GLY A 198 9.14 -19.76 0.54
C GLY A 198 10.10 -19.01 -0.38
N THR A 199 9.94 -19.08 -1.70
CA THR A 199 10.71 -18.30 -2.69
C THR A 199 9.85 -17.23 -3.35
N LEU A 200 10.49 -16.26 -4.00
CA LEU A 200 9.84 -15.22 -4.80
C LEU A 200 10.46 -15.23 -6.21
N GLU A 201 9.63 -15.44 -7.23
CA GLU A 201 10.09 -15.52 -8.61
C GLU A 201 9.27 -14.59 -9.50
N GLU A 202 9.94 -13.83 -10.36
CA GLU A 202 9.28 -13.02 -11.38
C GLU A 202 8.61 -13.91 -12.43
N GLN A 203 7.38 -13.58 -12.79
CA GLN A 203 6.59 -14.34 -13.73
C GLN A 203 6.42 -13.58 -15.05
N ASP A 204 6.56 -14.29 -16.13
CA ASP A 204 6.23 -13.79 -17.46
C ASP A 204 4.69 -13.89 -17.65
N ILE A 205 4.02 -12.75 -17.78
CA ILE A 205 2.54 -12.69 -17.90
C ILE A 205 2.05 -13.47 -19.11
N ASP A 206 2.80 -13.50 -20.21
CA ASP A 206 2.42 -14.22 -21.44
C ASP A 206 2.30 -15.74 -21.22
N LYS A 207 2.92 -16.28 -20.16
CA LYS A 207 2.83 -17.70 -19.79
C LYS A 207 1.74 -18.04 -18.78
N MET A 208 1.11 -17.04 -18.16
CA MET A 208 0.03 -17.25 -17.16
C MET A 208 -1.36 -17.41 -17.81
N SER A 209 -1.52 -17.03 -19.08
CA SER A 209 -2.79 -17.04 -19.82
C SER A 209 -3.02 -18.34 -20.62
N MET A 210 -2.14 -19.35 -20.49
CA MET A 210 -2.29 -20.68 -21.05
C MET A 210 -2.66 -21.71 -19.97
#